data_651c6030e892147e1431a0a888c08f37
#
_entry.id   651c6030e892147e1431a0a888c08f37
#
_cell.length_a   1.000
_cell.length_b   1.000
_cell.length_c   1.000
_cell.angle_alpha   90.00
_cell.angle_beta   90.00
_cell.angle_gamma   90.00
#
_symmetry.space_group_name_H-M   'P 1'
#
loop_
_entity.id
_entity.type
_entity.pdbx_description
1 polymer ?
#
loop_
_entity_poly.entity_id
_entity_poly.type
_entity_poly.pdbx_seq_one_letter_code
_entity_poly.pdbx_strand_id
1 'polypeptide(L)'
;VWSAGLIVRDVPRRPSSWRSQVALPDWLAARGVVAIAGIDTRQLTRLLRERGAQNGALMAGPDIDVDKALEAARKFPGLTGMDLARVVSTAKAYRWTEGHLDLDTNQFTVLDSQRAEGSVQNQVGAHAGRIYKVVAYDFGVKTNILRMLAERGCEVTVVPAQTPAAEVLAMQPDGVFLSNGPGDPAPCDYAIAAIGEFVAARVPLF
;
A
#
# COMPACT_ATOMS: atom_id res chain seq x y z
N VAL A 1 -0.23 5.04 8.89
CA VAL A 1 -1.34 4.10 8.95
C VAL A 1 -2.61 4.82 8.57
N TRP A 2 -3.33 4.30 7.60
CA TRP A 2 -4.54 4.93 7.06
C TRP A 2 -5.84 4.33 7.60
N SER A 3 -5.74 3.20 8.31
CA SER A 3 -6.91 2.55 8.92
C SER A 3 -7.42 3.39 10.07
N ALA A 4 -8.71 3.70 10.08
CA ALA A 4 -9.38 4.44 11.16
C ALA A 4 -9.49 3.61 12.44
N GLY A 5 -9.49 2.27 12.32
CA GLY A 5 -9.56 1.37 13.46
C GLY A 5 -9.27 -0.08 13.10
N LEU A 6 -9.13 -0.92 14.11
CA LEU A 6 -8.88 -2.35 13.97
C LEU A 6 -9.91 -3.16 14.75
N ILE A 7 -10.55 -4.13 14.08
CA ILE A 7 -11.47 -5.10 14.71
C ILE A 7 -10.82 -6.48 14.61
N VAL A 8 -10.59 -7.11 15.76
CA VAL A 8 -9.98 -8.44 15.84
C VAL A 8 -10.72 -9.35 16.79
N ARG A 9 -10.61 -10.65 16.58
CA ARG A 9 -11.15 -11.63 17.51
C ARG A 9 -10.37 -11.66 18.81
N ASP A 10 -9.03 -11.64 18.68
CA ASP A 10 -8.14 -11.79 19.81
C ASP A 10 -6.85 -11.00 19.62
N VAL A 11 -6.27 -10.56 20.72
CA VAL A 11 -4.96 -9.91 20.75
C VAL A 11 -4.03 -10.76 21.60
N PRO A 12 -3.00 -11.39 21.03
CA PRO A 12 -2.07 -12.20 21.76
C PRO A 12 -1.30 -11.36 22.79
N ARG A 13 -1.15 -11.86 24.01
CA ARG A 13 -0.42 -11.19 25.09
C ARG A 13 1.07 -11.02 24.76
N ARG A 14 1.62 -11.91 23.95
CA ARG A 14 3.01 -11.85 23.47
C ARG A 14 3.02 -11.98 21.97
N PRO A 15 3.80 -11.14 21.24
CA PRO A 15 4.01 -11.33 19.83
C PRO A 15 4.58 -12.72 19.53
N SER A 16 4.02 -13.40 18.52
CA SER A 16 4.49 -14.72 18.10
C SER A 16 5.61 -14.65 17.07
N SER A 17 5.76 -13.52 16.39
CA SER A 17 6.82 -13.35 15.40
C SER A 17 8.15 -13.01 16.07
N TRP A 18 9.20 -13.76 15.75
CA TRP A 18 10.57 -13.45 16.19
C TRP A 18 11.07 -12.08 15.66
N ARG A 19 10.46 -11.57 14.59
CA ARG A 19 10.76 -10.25 14.00
C ARG A 19 10.03 -9.10 14.68
N SER A 20 9.22 -9.37 15.70
CA SER A 20 8.46 -8.32 16.37
C SER A 20 9.37 -7.37 17.12
N GLN A 21 9.27 -6.09 16.82
CA GLN A 21 9.96 -5.01 17.50
C GLN A 21 9.08 -4.33 18.55
N VAL A 22 7.76 -4.34 18.33
CA VAL A 22 6.77 -3.69 19.19
C VAL A 22 5.52 -4.56 19.26
N ALA A 23 4.88 -4.66 20.42
CA ALA A 23 3.60 -5.33 20.54
C ALA A 23 2.50 -4.56 19.80
N LEU A 24 1.50 -5.28 19.25
CA LEU A 24 0.42 -4.67 18.47
C LEU A 24 -0.36 -3.58 19.22
N PRO A 25 -0.73 -3.74 20.52
CA PRO A 25 -1.42 -2.68 21.26
C PRO A 25 -0.60 -1.39 21.35
N ASP A 26 0.69 -1.50 21.67
CA ASP A 26 1.57 -0.35 21.82
C ASP A 26 1.78 0.35 20.47
N TRP A 27 1.89 -0.44 19.39
CA TRP A 27 2.03 0.08 18.02
C TRP A 27 0.79 0.86 17.57
N LEU A 28 -0.42 0.36 17.89
CA LEU A 28 -1.69 1.03 17.59
C LEU A 28 -1.85 2.31 18.42
N ALA A 29 -1.57 2.22 19.73
CA ALA A 29 -1.66 3.36 20.64
C ALA A 29 -0.73 4.51 20.21
N ALA A 30 0.52 4.21 19.85
CA ALA A 30 1.49 5.20 19.35
C ALA A 30 1.04 5.90 18.06
N ARG A 31 0.05 5.34 17.35
CA ARG A 31 -0.49 5.88 16.09
C ARG A 31 -1.92 6.40 16.22
N GLY A 32 -2.47 6.41 17.42
CA GLY A 32 -3.84 6.86 17.66
C GLY A 32 -4.90 5.99 16.97
N VAL A 33 -4.61 4.71 16.68
CA VAL A 33 -5.54 3.81 16.02
C VAL A 33 -6.36 3.08 17.06
N VAL A 34 -7.68 3.32 17.06
CA VAL A 34 -8.63 2.64 17.95
C VAL A 34 -8.76 1.18 17.55
N ALA A 35 -8.81 0.27 18.54
CA ALA A 35 -9.00 -1.15 18.27
C ALA A 35 -10.00 -1.78 19.23
N ILE A 36 -10.72 -2.79 18.74
CA ILE A 36 -11.62 -3.62 19.56
C ILE A 36 -11.31 -5.10 19.35
N ALA A 37 -11.21 -5.84 20.45
CA ALA A 37 -11.03 -7.28 20.47
C ALA A 37 -12.23 -7.99 21.08
N GLY A 38 -12.30 -9.32 20.95
CA GLY A 38 -13.42 -10.12 21.48
C GLY A 38 -14.65 -10.14 20.58
N ILE A 39 -14.52 -9.67 19.34
CA ILE A 39 -15.61 -9.65 18.36
C ILE A 39 -15.61 -10.95 17.54
N ASP A 40 -16.78 -11.50 17.26
CA ASP A 40 -16.93 -12.59 16.29
C ASP A 40 -16.69 -12.06 14.87
N THR A 41 -15.42 -12.00 14.49
CA THR A 41 -14.99 -11.51 13.16
C THR A 41 -15.43 -12.43 12.05
N ARG A 42 -15.73 -13.71 12.32
CA ARG A 42 -16.28 -14.63 11.33
C ARG A 42 -17.73 -14.28 10.99
N GLN A 43 -18.54 -14.00 12.01
CA GLN A 43 -19.90 -13.51 11.81
C GLN A 43 -19.90 -12.15 11.09
N LEU A 44 -19.02 -11.24 11.48
CA LEU A 44 -18.86 -9.95 10.79
C LEU A 44 -18.50 -10.15 9.30
N THR A 45 -17.56 -11.02 8.98
CA THR A 45 -17.17 -11.34 7.60
C THR A 45 -18.35 -11.91 6.81
N ARG A 46 -19.15 -12.80 7.40
CA ARG A 46 -20.35 -13.33 6.74
C ARG A 46 -21.36 -12.22 6.44
N LEU A 47 -21.61 -11.34 7.40
CA LEU A 47 -22.52 -10.20 7.22
C LEU A 47 -22.04 -9.28 6.08
N LEU A 48 -20.75 -8.97 6.01
CA LEU A 48 -20.17 -8.15 4.93
C LEU A 48 -20.27 -8.83 3.56
N ARG A 49 -20.16 -10.17 3.51
CA ARG A 49 -20.33 -10.92 2.26
C ARG A 49 -21.78 -10.96 1.79
N GLU A 50 -22.74 -11.03 2.69
CA GLU A 50 -24.17 -11.12 2.39
C GLU A 50 -24.79 -9.74 2.07
N ARG A 51 -24.35 -8.69 2.75
CA ARG A 51 -24.94 -7.35 2.69
C ARG A 51 -24.06 -6.30 2.01
N GLY A 52 -22.84 -6.69 1.60
CA GLY A 52 -21.87 -5.75 1.06
C GLY A 52 -21.15 -4.93 2.15
N ALA A 53 -20.38 -3.93 1.73
CA ALA A 53 -19.68 -3.03 2.63
C ALA A 53 -20.65 -2.30 3.56
N GLN A 54 -20.31 -2.24 4.84
CA GLN A 54 -21.11 -1.57 5.85
C GLN A 54 -20.31 -0.44 6.49
N ASN A 55 -20.97 0.67 6.77
CA ASN A 55 -20.40 1.74 7.56
C ASN A 55 -20.30 1.30 9.04
N GLY A 56 -19.23 1.71 9.70
CA GLY A 56 -19.03 1.42 11.11
C GLY A 56 -18.32 2.57 11.82
N ALA A 57 -18.50 2.64 13.13
CA ALA A 57 -17.75 3.53 14.00
C ALA A 57 -17.14 2.75 15.16
N LEU A 58 -15.93 3.11 15.54
CA LEU A 58 -15.25 2.60 16.73
C LEU A 58 -15.02 3.76 17.69
N MET A 59 -15.36 3.55 18.96
CA MET A 59 -15.19 4.52 20.02
C MET A 59 -14.39 3.88 21.17
N ALA A 60 -13.44 4.62 21.71
CA ALA A 60 -12.66 4.21 22.88
C ALA A 60 -12.53 5.40 23.85
N GLY A 61 -12.44 5.12 25.12
CA GLY A 61 -12.29 6.12 26.17
C GLY A 61 -13.15 5.79 27.40
N PRO A 62 -13.13 6.65 28.43
CA PRO A 62 -13.91 6.44 29.64
C PRO A 62 -15.42 6.61 29.40
N ASP A 63 -15.82 7.51 28.49
CA ASP A 63 -17.22 7.88 28.25
C ASP A 63 -17.68 7.37 26.89
N ILE A 64 -17.94 6.06 26.80
CA ILE A 64 -18.42 5.44 25.56
C ILE A 64 -19.93 5.68 25.42
N ASP A 65 -20.33 6.32 24.32
CA ASP A 65 -21.70 6.58 23.96
C ASP A 65 -22.05 5.80 22.68
N VAL A 66 -22.83 4.73 22.86
CA VAL A 66 -23.20 3.82 21.78
C VAL A 66 -24.10 4.52 20.75
N ASP A 67 -24.99 5.42 21.20
CA ASP A 67 -25.90 6.14 20.29
C ASP A 67 -25.13 7.10 19.40
N LYS A 68 -24.16 7.81 19.93
CA LYS A 68 -23.24 8.65 19.13
C LYS A 68 -22.42 7.84 18.14
N ALA A 69 -21.91 6.68 18.53
CA ALA A 69 -21.19 5.80 17.62
C ALA A 69 -22.09 5.32 16.47
N LEU A 70 -23.32 4.91 16.79
CA LEU A 70 -24.30 4.48 15.81
C LEU A 70 -24.72 5.63 14.86
N GLU A 71 -24.92 6.81 15.40
CA GLU A 71 -25.22 8.00 14.62
C GLU A 71 -24.06 8.34 13.66
N ALA A 72 -22.80 8.29 14.13
CA ALA A 72 -21.63 8.52 13.29
C ALA A 72 -21.53 7.48 12.16
N ALA A 73 -21.77 6.19 12.45
CA ALA A 73 -21.79 5.16 11.42
C ALA A 73 -22.89 5.39 10.37
N ARG A 74 -24.08 5.81 10.80
CA ARG A 74 -25.20 6.11 9.90
C ARG A 74 -25.02 7.37 9.06
N LYS A 75 -24.35 8.38 9.60
CA LYS A 75 -24.05 9.64 8.90
C LYS A 75 -22.89 9.54 7.91
N PHE A 76 -22.05 8.51 8.04
CA PHE A 76 -20.92 8.34 7.15
C PHE A 76 -21.43 8.06 5.72
N PRO A 77 -21.02 8.85 4.71
CA PRO A 77 -21.57 8.74 3.36
C PRO A 77 -21.10 7.49 2.59
N GLY A 78 -20.20 6.71 3.15
CA GLY A 78 -19.55 5.60 2.47
C GLY A 78 -18.30 6.04 1.71
N LEU A 79 -17.70 5.09 0.97
CA LEU A 79 -16.45 5.33 0.23
C LEU A 79 -16.68 5.58 -1.27
N THR A 80 -17.90 5.40 -1.75
CA THR A 80 -18.25 5.59 -3.17
C THR A 80 -18.02 7.04 -3.58
N GLY A 81 -17.26 7.23 -4.66
CA GLY A 81 -16.93 8.57 -5.16
C GLY A 81 -15.82 9.32 -4.39
N MET A 82 -15.22 8.68 -3.38
CA MET A 82 -14.07 9.26 -2.67
C MET A 82 -12.76 8.86 -3.35
N ASP A 83 -11.97 9.86 -3.75
CA ASP A 83 -10.59 9.63 -4.22
C ASP A 83 -9.65 9.36 -3.05
N LEU A 84 -9.63 8.11 -2.59
CA LEU A 84 -8.75 7.66 -1.52
C LEU A 84 -7.32 7.41 -1.99
N ALA A 85 -7.12 7.12 -3.27
CA ALA A 85 -5.79 6.94 -3.84
C ALA A 85 -4.95 8.21 -3.71
N ARG A 86 -5.55 9.36 -3.97
CA ARG A 86 -4.91 10.66 -3.75
C ARG A 86 -4.51 10.91 -2.31
N VAL A 87 -5.35 10.46 -1.36
CA VAL A 87 -5.11 10.67 0.09
C VAL A 87 -3.92 9.85 0.59
N VAL A 88 -3.74 8.61 0.09
CA VAL A 88 -2.71 7.70 0.58
C VAL A 88 -1.41 7.78 -0.21
N SER A 89 -1.41 8.46 -1.34
CA SER A 89 -0.27 8.61 -2.24
C SER A 89 0.87 9.40 -1.61
N THR A 90 2.09 9.11 -2.04
CA THR A 90 3.25 9.94 -1.69
C THR A 90 3.10 11.37 -2.19
N ALA A 91 3.66 12.33 -1.44
CA ALA A 91 3.62 13.74 -1.85
C ALA A 91 4.69 14.10 -2.89
N LYS A 92 5.75 13.32 -3.03
CA LYS A 92 6.89 13.59 -3.92
C LYS A 92 7.40 12.29 -4.53
N ALA A 93 7.92 12.39 -5.75
CA ALA A 93 8.64 11.29 -6.37
C ALA A 93 9.91 10.94 -5.59
N TYR A 94 10.21 9.66 -5.51
CA TYR A 94 11.43 9.15 -4.87
C TYR A 94 11.91 7.86 -5.51
N ARG A 95 13.20 7.58 -5.39
CA ARG A 95 13.80 6.33 -5.82
C ARG A 95 13.67 5.29 -4.71
N TRP A 96 13.25 4.08 -5.08
CA TRP A 96 13.19 2.95 -4.16
C TRP A 96 14.53 2.24 -4.10
N THR A 97 15.05 2.01 -2.88
CA THR A 97 16.39 1.43 -2.67
C THR A 97 16.40 0.20 -1.78
N GLU A 98 15.25 -0.23 -1.25
CA GLU A 98 15.18 -1.41 -0.39
C GLU A 98 14.91 -2.69 -1.19
N GLY A 99 15.61 -3.75 -0.82
CA GLY A 99 15.36 -5.11 -1.27
C GLY A 99 14.63 -5.95 -0.21
N HIS A 100 14.86 -7.27 -0.24
CA HIS A 100 14.23 -8.21 0.69
C HIS A 100 14.72 -8.03 2.12
N LEU A 101 13.97 -8.61 3.05
CA LEU A 101 14.40 -8.77 4.42
C LEU A 101 15.44 -9.89 4.50
N ASP A 102 16.64 -9.58 4.89
CA ASP A 102 17.64 -10.55 5.24
C ASP A 102 17.23 -11.23 6.56
N LEU A 103 17.09 -12.56 6.54
CA LEU A 103 16.60 -13.31 7.68
C LEU A 103 17.63 -13.50 8.78
N ASP A 104 18.92 -13.39 8.46
CA ASP A 104 20.01 -13.55 9.42
C ASP A 104 20.25 -12.24 10.20
N THR A 105 20.20 -11.12 9.50
CA THR A 105 20.42 -9.79 10.11
C THR A 105 19.12 -9.10 10.57
N ASN A 106 17.98 -9.58 10.14
CA ASN A 106 16.65 -8.94 10.32
C ASN A 106 16.59 -7.49 9.79
N GLN A 107 17.38 -7.19 8.77
CA GLN A 107 17.41 -5.89 8.11
C GLN A 107 17.02 -6.00 6.64
N PHE A 108 16.47 -4.93 6.07
CA PHE A 108 16.25 -4.88 4.64
C PHE A 108 17.56 -4.65 3.91
N THR A 109 17.81 -5.43 2.85
CA THR A 109 18.96 -5.20 1.98
C THR A 109 18.85 -3.84 1.31
N VAL A 110 19.95 -3.10 1.26
CA VAL A 110 19.99 -1.82 0.53
C VAL A 110 20.52 -2.11 -0.88
N LEU A 111 19.75 -1.69 -1.87
CA LEU A 111 20.11 -1.83 -3.27
C LEU A 111 20.80 -0.54 -3.71
N ASP A 112 22.12 -0.56 -3.75
CA ASP A 112 22.89 0.59 -4.21
C ASP A 112 22.65 0.86 -5.69
N SER A 113 22.63 2.15 -6.05
CA SER A 113 22.51 2.65 -7.41
C SER A 113 23.68 2.29 -8.33
N GLN A 114 24.78 1.83 -7.74
CA GLN A 114 25.98 1.39 -8.45
C GLN A 114 26.04 -0.14 -8.60
N ARG A 115 24.91 -0.80 -8.83
CA ARG A 115 24.96 -2.20 -9.26
C ARG A 115 25.71 -2.26 -10.59
N ALA A 116 26.99 -2.64 -10.53
CA ALA A 116 27.78 -2.92 -11.71
C ALA A 116 27.04 -3.94 -12.56
N GLU A 117 26.99 -3.70 -13.87
CA GLU A 117 26.56 -4.70 -14.85
C GLU A 117 27.35 -5.98 -14.56
N GLY A 118 26.69 -7.03 -14.08
CA GLY A 118 27.30 -8.29 -13.68
C GLY A 118 26.97 -8.78 -12.27
N SER A 119 26.52 -7.94 -11.35
CA SER A 119 26.14 -8.37 -9.99
C SER A 119 24.76 -9.02 -9.89
N VAL A 120 24.05 -9.16 -11.02
CA VAL A 120 22.68 -9.69 -11.13
C VAL A 120 22.64 -11.22 -11.24
N GLN A 121 23.79 -11.91 -11.12
CA GLN A 121 23.89 -13.35 -11.43
C GLN A 121 23.11 -14.30 -10.51
N ASN A 122 22.60 -13.84 -9.36
CA ASN A 122 21.87 -14.70 -8.42
C ASN A 122 20.38 -14.34 -8.28
N GLN A 123 19.80 -13.56 -9.18
CA GLN A 123 18.38 -13.18 -9.09
C GLN A 123 17.53 -14.08 -9.97
N VAL A 124 16.51 -14.68 -9.35
CA VAL A 124 15.49 -15.46 -10.05
C VAL A 124 14.78 -14.54 -11.05
N GLY A 125 14.99 -14.79 -12.35
CA GLY A 125 14.34 -14.04 -13.43
C GLY A 125 15.09 -12.84 -14.02
N ALA A 126 16.36 -12.61 -13.63
CA ALA A 126 17.18 -11.58 -14.28
C ALA A 126 17.52 -11.99 -15.72
N HIS A 127 16.94 -11.29 -16.70
CA HIS A 127 17.33 -11.43 -18.09
C HIS A 127 18.70 -10.78 -18.31
N ALA A 128 19.75 -11.61 -18.36
CA ALA A 128 21.09 -11.30 -18.88
C ALA A 128 21.64 -9.89 -18.55
N GLY A 129 21.67 -9.51 -17.26
CA GLY A 129 22.39 -8.28 -16.81
C GLY A 129 21.74 -6.94 -17.13
N ARG A 130 20.55 -6.91 -17.74
CA ARG A 130 19.86 -5.65 -18.04
C ARG A 130 19.11 -5.13 -16.80
N ILE A 131 19.30 -3.85 -16.49
CA ILE A 131 18.52 -3.10 -15.52
C ILE A 131 17.33 -2.45 -16.23
N TYR A 132 16.11 -2.71 -15.73
CA TYR A 132 14.89 -2.11 -16.27
C TYR A 132 14.47 -0.91 -15.43
N LYS A 133 14.22 0.22 -16.08
CA LYS A 133 13.66 1.41 -15.45
C LYS A 133 12.16 1.27 -15.31
N VAL A 134 11.65 1.19 -14.09
CA VAL A 134 10.22 1.09 -13.80
C VAL A 134 9.76 2.31 -13.04
N VAL A 135 8.74 2.98 -13.55
CA VAL A 135 8.05 4.04 -12.82
C VAL A 135 6.80 3.46 -12.18
N ALA A 136 6.68 3.56 -10.87
CA ALA A 136 5.59 3.04 -10.09
C ALA A 136 4.68 4.17 -9.58
N TYR A 137 3.42 4.19 -10.01
CA TYR A 137 2.42 5.09 -9.44
C TYR A 137 1.99 4.61 -8.07
N ASP A 138 2.04 5.52 -7.10
CA ASP A 138 1.63 5.25 -5.73
C ASP A 138 0.16 5.60 -5.51
N PHE A 139 -0.72 4.63 -5.71
CA PHE A 139 -2.12 4.69 -5.31
C PHE A 139 -2.37 4.10 -3.90
N GLY A 140 -1.31 3.86 -3.14
CA GLY A 140 -1.31 3.13 -1.87
C GLY A 140 -0.51 1.84 -1.97
N VAL A 141 0.67 1.93 -2.59
CA VAL A 141 1.52 0.78 -2.92
C VAL A 141 1.97 0.02 -1.67
N LYS A 142 1.88 -1.31 -1.74
CA LYS A 142 2.50 -2.16 -0.73
C LYS A 142 4.01 -2.19 -0.97
N THR A 143 4.78 -1.73 0.01
CA THR A 143 6.25 -1.63 -0.08
C THR A 143 6.92 -2.93 -0.52
N ASN A 144 6.34 -4.09 -0.18
CA ASN A 144 6.89 -5.38 -0.61
C ASN A 144 6.85 -5.58 -2.14
N ILE A 145 5.91 -4.95 -2.84
CA ILE A 145 5.88 -4.99 -4.30
C ILE A 145 7.09 -4.25 -4.88
N LEU A 146 7.41 -3.08 -4.33
CA LEU A 146 8.59 -2.30 -4.74
C LEU A 146 9.89 -3.06 -4.47
N ARG A 147 9.99 -3.75 -3.32
CA ARG A 147 11.12 -4.63 -3.00
C ARG A 147 11.27 -5.74 -4.03
N MET A 148 10.16 -6.40 -4.38
CA MET A 148 10.16 -7.50 -5.36
C MET A 148 10.55 -7.03 -6.76
N LEU A 149 10.15 -5.84 -7.19
CA LEU A 149 10.59 -5.25 -8.46
C LEU A 149 12.10 -4.96 -8.43
N ALA A 150 12.56 -4.30 -7.37
CA ALA A 150 13.97 -3.94 -7.22
C ALA A 150 14.88 -5.17 -7.18
N GLU A 151 14.48 -6.25 -6.52
CA GLU A 151 15.22 -7.51 -6.50
C GLU A 151 15.33 -8.19 -7.86
N ARG A 152 14.34 -7.98 -8.73
CA ARG A 152 14.35 -8.51 -10.08
C ARG A 152 15.13 -7.67 -11.07
N GLY A 153 15.94 -6.74 -10.58
CA GLY A 153 16.80 -5.89 -11.38
C GLY A 153 16.11 -4.65 -11.93
N CYS A 154 14.97 -4.25 -11.33
CA CYS A 154 14.34 -3.00 -11.71
C CYS A 154 14.91 -1.83 -10.90
N GLU A 155 15.23 -0.75 -11.59
CA GLU A 155 15.42 0.57 -11.00
C GLU A 155 14.06 1.23 -10.87
N VAL A 156 13.54 1.31 -9.63
CA VAL A 156 12.17 1.75 -9.39
C VAL A 156 12.14 3.20 -8.93
N THR A 157 11.41 4.04 -9.68
CA THR A 157 11.04 5.39 -9.26
C THR A 157 9.55 5.41 -8.90
N VAL A 158 9.24 5.76 -7.67
CA VAL A 158 7.86 5.89 -7.20
C VAL A 158 7.41 7.33 -7.40
N VAL A 159 6.25 7.50 -8.01
CA VAL A 159 5.67 8.82 -8.30
C VAL A 159 4.29 8.98 -7.65
N PRO A 160 3.89 10.22 -7.31
CA PRO A 160 2.55 10.51 -6.82
C PRO A 160 1.45 10.03 -7.80
N ALA A 161 0.28 9.69 -7.24
CA ALA A 161 -0.88 9.22 -8.01
C ALA A 161 -1.28 10.18 -9.15
N GLN A 162 -1.11 11.48 -8.95
CA GLN A 162 -1.51 12.54 -9.89
C GLN A 162 -0.40 12.98 -10.86
N THR A 163 0.74 12.27 -10.91
CA THR A 163 1.84 12.64 -11.81
C THR A 163 1.35 12.52 -13.27
N PRO A 164 1.49 13.58 -14.09
CA PRO A 164 1.10 13.54 -15.49
C PRO A 164 1.89 12.48 -16.28
N ALA A 165 1.23 11.83 -17.24
CA ALA A 165 1.88 10.83 -18.08
C ALA A 165 3.11 11.40 -18.84
N ALA A 166 3.04 12.65 -19.28
CA ALA A 166 4.14 13.31 -19.97
C ALA A 166 5.42 13.38 -19.13
N GLU A 167 5.30 13.62 -17.80
CA GLU A 167 6.46 13.62 -16.89
C GLU A 167 7.07 12.23 -16.77
N VAL A 168 6.23 11.20 -16.67
CA VAL A 168 6.68 9.81 -16.60
C VAL A 168 7.32 9.36 -17.90
N LEU A 169 6.74 9.70 -19.05
CA LEU A 169 7.30 9.39 -20.36
C LEU A 169 8.66 10.07 -20.60
N ALA A 170 8.84 11.29 -20.06
CA ALA A 170 10.13 11.98 -20.11
C ALA A 170 11.24 11.25 -19.33
N MET A 171 10.91 10.42 -18.35
CA MET A 171 11.85 9.55 -17.62
C MET A 171 12.32 8.35 -18.48
N GLN A 172 11.71 8.11 -19.63
CA GLN A 172 11.99 6.98 -20.54
C GLN A 172 11.94 5.62 -19.82
N PRO A 173 10.81 5.26 -19.19
CA PRO A 173 10.69 3.99 -18.48
C PRO A 173 10.62 2.82 -19.47
N ASP A 174 11.20 1.68 -19.06
CA ASP A 174 10.99 0.39 -19.74
C ASP A 174 9.59 -0.18 -19.45
N GLY A 175 8.96 0.27 -18.35
CA GLY A 175 7.60 -0.09 -17.99
C GLY A 175 7.03 0.79 -16.87
N VAL A 176 5.71 0.86 -16.81
CA VAL A 176 4.98 1.57 -15.76
C VAL A 176 4.20 0.58 -14.91
N PHE A 177 4.37 0.66 -13.59
CA PHE A 177 3.61 -0.11 -12.62
C PHE A 177 2.53 0.76 -11.99
N LEU A 178 1.27 0.31 -12.07
CA LEU A 178 0.12 0.94 -11.45
C LEU A 178 -0.22 0.18 -10.19
N SER A 179 0.07 0.75 -9.03
CA SER A 179 -0.17 0.04 -7.78
C SER A 179 -1.66 -0.16 -7.51
N ASN A 180 -1.98 -1.14 -6.68
CA ASN A 180 -3.29 -1.19 -6.07
C ASN A 180 -3.50 0.02 -5.15
N GLY A 181 -4.76 0.37 -4.91
CA GLY A 181 -5.16 1.47 -4.03
C GLY A 181 -6.44 1.16 -3.28
N PRO A 182 -6.83 1.98 -2.29
CA PRO A 182 -8.09 1.87 -1.59
C PRO A 182 -9.24 2.50 -2.37
N GLY A 183 -10.46 2.05 -2.08
CA GLY A 183 -11.70 2.71 -2.51
C GLY A 183 -12.13 2.41 -3.94
N ASP A 184 -12.89 3.35 -4.47
CA ASP A 184 -13.44 3.32 -5.83
C ASP A 184 -12.42 3.92 -6.81
N PRO A 185 -12.08 3.25 -7.92
CA PRO A 185 -11.19 3.81 -8.94
C PRO A 185 -11.85 4.87 -9.82
N ALA A 186 -13.18 4.95 -9.85
CA ALA A 186 -13.89 5.88 -10.73
C ALA A 186 -13.52 7.37 -10.53
N PRO A 187 -13.27 7.86 -9.31
CA PRO A 187 -12.84 9.25 -9.08
C PRO A 187 -11.39 9.55 -9.53
N CYS A 188 -10.61 8.54 -9.90
CA CYS A 188 -9.20 8.69 -10.29
C CYS A 188 -9.07 9.02 -11.79
N ASP A 189 -9.81 10.00 -12.31
CA ASP A 189 -9.83 10.41 -13.72
C ASP A 189 -8.43 10.79 -14.25
N TYR A 190 -7.60 11.41 -13.44
CA TYR A 190 -6.19 11.70 -13.73
C TYR A 190 -5.39 10.42 -14.06
N ALA A 191 -5.64 9.33 -13.32
CA ALA A 191 -4.97 8.05 -13.56
C ALA A 191 -5.50 7.39 -14.83
N ILE A 192 -6.82 7.46 -15.07
CA ILE A 192 -7.46 6.93 -16.28
C ILE A 192 -6.90 7.65 -17.52
N ALA A 193 -6.76 8.97 -17.47
CA ALA A 193 -6.15 9.76 -18.54
C ALA A 193 -4.70 9.35 -18.79
N ALA A 194 -3.88 9.26 -17.73
CA ALA A 194 -2.48 8.86 -17.84
C ALA A 194 -2.31 7.45 -18.43
N ILE A 195 -3.16 6.49 -18.02
CA ILE A 195 -3.18 5.13 -18.58
C ILE A 195 -3.45 5.18 -20.09
N GLY A 196 -4.40 5.98 -20.55
CA GLY A 196 -4.69 6.16 -21.97
C GLY A 196 -3.49 6.65 -22.76
N GLU A 197 -2.72 7.60 -22.22
CA GLU A 197 -1.48 8.10 -22.83
C GLU A 197 -0.38 7.03 -22.88
N PHE A 198 -0.20 6.23 -21.82
CA PHE A 198 0.79 5.13 -21.81
C PHE A 198 0.44 4.05 -22.83
N VAL A 199 -0.84 3.69 -22.96
CA VAL A 199 -1.31 2.73 -23.96
C VAL A 199 -1.05 3.27 -25.37
N ALA A 200 -1.33 4.55 -25.63
CA ALA A 200 -1.05 5.20 -26.92
C ALA A 200 0.45 5.22 -27.22
N ALA A 201 1.29 5.47 -26.22
CA ALA A 201 2.74 5.46 -26.31
C ALA A 201 3.34 4.04 -26.37
N ARG A 202 2.52 2.97 -26.23
CA ARG A 202 2.95 1.56 -26.20
C ARG A 202 3.98 1.25 -25.11
N VAL A 203 3.93 1.94 -23.99
CA VAL A 203 4.74 1.62 -22.82
C VAL A 203 4.15 0.38 -22.12
N PRO A 204 4.96 -0.63 -21.76
CA PRO A 204 4.48 -1.76 -20.98
C PRO A 204 3.84 -1.31 -19.67
N LEU A 205 2.61 -1.80 -19.40
CA LEU A 205 1.85 -1.50 -18.18
C LEU A 205 1.59 -2.77 -17.38
N PHE A 206 1.67 -2.67 -16.07
CA PHE A 206 1.27 -3.72 -15.12
C PHE A 206 0.53 -3.12 -13.92
#